data_3e4f8547804f999d5ec79b5116743cd0
#
_entry.id   3e4f8547804f999d5ec79b5116743cd0
#
_cell.length_a   1.000
_cell.length_b   1.000
_cell.length_c   1.000
_cell.angle_alpha   90.00
_cell.angle_beta   90.00
_cell.angle_gamma   90.00
#
_symmetry.space_group_name_H-M   'P 1'
#
loop_
_entity.id
_entity.type
_entity.pdbx_description
1 polymer ?
#
loop_
_entity_poly.entity_id
_entity_poly.type
_entity_poly.pdbx_seq_one_letter_code
_entity_poly.pdbx_strand_id
1 'polypeptide(L)'
;IFLTENTYIEITKYLLSSYQRLVQKKIEYNGSINDLRRLNYYIAEEAYQLFSLHYTIGKSIQPLRIELENIITKYEEYTIALRKDEEDEDWAPFYFTAIDEYERCMQLIGLCYLLHRRDLLPRIAAMQDKIYHEQTEQLDTLYEDFLSFELADRYDVDQWFFDNPYRPLIFSKYRETKEESIRDIQEYLKLWYPAFESAAWHDTHKMDESFYFGYWAIEAAAYVYLLDLDDS
;
A
#
# COMPACT_ATOMS: atom_id res chain seq x y z
N ILE A 1 -22.21 1.34 10.39
CA ILE A 1 -21.33 0.14 10.41
C ILE A 1 -21.52 -0.54 9.08
N PHE A 2 -20.48 -0.54 8.25
CA PHE A 2 -20.53 -1.14 6.91
C PHE A 2 -20.26 -2.65 6.92
N LEU A 3 -19.76 -3.19 8.03
CA LEU A 3 -19.41 -4.59 8.17
C LEU A 3 -20.09 -5.22 9.39
N THR A 4 -20.96 -6.20 9.14
CA THR A 4 -21.54 -7.04 10.21
C THR A 4 -20.64 -8.25 10.47
N GLU A 5 -20.80 -8.93 11.62
CA GLU A 5 -20.05 -10.14 11.92
C GLU A 5 -20.27 -11.24 10.85
N ASN A 6 -21.50 -11.42 10.40
CA ASN A 6 -21.81 -12.39 9.36
C ASN A 6 -21.15 -12.04 8.03
N THR A 7 -21.26 -10.78 7.60
CA THR A 7 -20.61 -10.28 6.38
C THR A 7 -19.09 -10.48 6.44
N TYR A 8 -18.46 -10.15 7.58
CA TYR A 8 -17.05 -10.41 7.78
C TYR A 8 -16.69 -11.88 7.60
N ILE A 9 -17.44 -12.80 8.22
CA ILE A 9 -17.18 -14.24 8.11
C ILE A 9 -17.27 -14.70 6.65
N GLU A 10 -18.26 -14.23 5.89
CA GLU A 10 -18.46 -14.57 4.48
C GLU A 10 -17.33 -14.06 3.60
N ILE A 11 -16.97 -12.76 3.73
CA ILE A 11 -15.85 -12.16 2.97
C ILE A 11 -14.54 -12.88 3.31
N THR A 12 -14.27 -13.14 4.60
CA THR A 12 -13.06 -13.86 5.01
C THR A 12 -12.98 -15.24 4.37
N LYS A 13 -14.07 -16.02 4.39
CA LYS A 13 -14.12 -17.34 3.75
C LYS A 13 -13.85 -17.26 2.25
N TYR A 14 -14.46 -16.29 1.59
CA TYR A 14 -14.27 -16.07 0.16
C TYR A 14 -12.82 -15.74 -0.18
N LEU A 15 -12.25 -14.69 0.43
CA LEU A 15 -10.89 -14.24 0.19
C LEU A 15 -9.86 -15.32 0.55
N LEU A 16 -10.04 -16.00 1.69
CA LEU A 16 -9.13 -17.06 2.11
C LEU A 16 -9.17 -18.25 1.14
N SER A 17 -10.34 -18.64 0.69
CA SER A 17 -10.51 -19.72 -0.31
C SER A 17 -9.87 -19.33 -1.65
N SER A 18 -10.06 -18.10 -2.10
CA SER A 18 -9.46 -17.59 -3.33
C SER A 18 -7.94 -17.53 -3.22
N TYR A 19 -7.41 -16.98 -2.16
CA TYR A 19 -5.98 -16.94 -1.87
C TYR A 19 -5.35 -18.34 -1.86
N GLN A 20 -5.95 -19.28 -1.15
CA GLN A 20 -5.47 -20.66 -1.09
C GLN A 20 -5.46 -21.32 -2.47
N ARG A 21 -6.51 -21.11 -3.28
CA ARG A 21 -6.60 -21.62 -4.65
C ARG A 21 -5.50 -21.03 -5.54
N LEU A 22 -5.19 -19.74 -5.42
CA LEU A 22 -4.12 -19.11 -6.19
C LEU A 22 -2.75 -19.64 -5.76
N VAL A 23 -2.50 -19.80 -4.46
CA VAL A 23 -1.26 -20.37 -3.93
C VAL A 23 -1.09 -21.82 -4.40
N GLN A 24 -2.15 -22.63 -4.35
CA GLN A 24 -2.11 -24.01 -4.86
C GLN A 24 -1.83 -24.05 -6.35
N LYS A 25 -2.50 -23.20 -7.13
CA LYS A 25 -2.25 -23.08 -8.57
C LYS A 25 -0.79 -22.70 -8.85
N LYS A 26 -0.18 -21.83 -8.03
CA LYS A 26 1.24 -21.46 -8.16
C LYS A 26 2.17 -22.65 -7.90
N ILE A 27 1.89 -23.48 -6.91
CA ILE A 27 2.69 -24.67 -6.57
C ILE A 27 2.70 -25.67 -7.76
N GLU A 28 1.56 -25.83 -8.41
CA GLU A 28 1.38 -26.75 -9.54
C GLU A 28 1.76 -26.13 -10.90
N TYR A 29 2.17 -24.86 -10.89
CA TYR A 29 2.35 -24.08 -12.10
C TYR A 29 3.58 -24.52 -12.89
N ASN A 30 3.37 -24.79 -14.20
CA ASN A 30 4.41 -25.18 -15.16
C ASN A 30 4.18 -24.48 -16.54
N GLY A 31 3.84 -23.20 -16.50
CA GLY A 31 3.50 -22.41 -17.68
C GLY A 31 4.49 -21.28 -17.99
N SER A 32 4.03 -20.23 -18.66
CA SER A 32 4.84 -19.09 -19.07
C SER A 32 5.21 -18.18 -17.91
N ILE A 33 6.32 -17.43 -18.02
CA ILE A 33 6.70 -16.45 -17.00
C ILE A 33 5.66 -15.35 -16.86
N ASN A 34 5.00 -14.93 -17.93
CA ASN A 34 3.94 -13.92 -17.91
C ASN A 34 2.74 -14.36 -17.05
N ASP A 35 2.29 -15.60 -17.21
CA ASP A 35 1.21 -16.11 -16.35
C ASP A 35 1.64 -16.26 -14.90
N LEU A 36 2.91 -16.62 -14.63
CA LEU A 36 3.45 -16.68 -13.28
C LEU A 36 3.50 -15.28 -12.63
N ARG A 37 3.92 -14.26 -13.39
CA ARG A 37 3.88 -12.86 -12.97
C ARG A 37 2.47 -12.45 -12.55
N ARG A 38 1.49 -12.69 -13.42
CA ARG A 38 0.07 -12.37 -13.13
C ARG A 38 -0.45 -13.11 -11.90
N LEU A 39 -0.09 -14.37 -11.75
CA LEU A 39 -0.49 -15.18 -10.59
C LEU A 39 0.11 -14.65 -9.28
N ASN A 40 1.39 -14.26 -9.29
CA ASN A 40 2.04 -13.65 -8.15
C ASN A 40 1.42 -12.29 -7.77
N TYR A 41 1.07 -11.47 -8.77
CA TYR A 41 0.35 -10.21 -8.55
C TYR A 41 -0.98 -10.44 -7.82
N TYR A 42 -1.83 -11.35 -8.31
CA TYR A 42 -3.11 -11.63 -7.66
C TYR A 42 -2.95 -12.22 -6.25
N ILE A 43 -1.92 -13.03 -6.01
CA ILE A 43 -1.62 -13.54 -4.66
C ILE A 43 -1.25 -12.40 -3.71
N ALA A 44 -0.45 -11.43 -4.15
CA ALA A 44 -0.08 -10.26 -3.35
C ALA A 44 -1.30 -9.38 -3.04
N GLU A 45 -2.14 -9.11 -4.05
CA GLU A 45 -3.36 -8.33 -3.89
C GLU A 45 -4.38 -8.99 -2.93
N GLU A 46 -4.62 -10.29 -3.07
CA GLU A 46 -5.53 -10.99 -2.16
C GLU A 46 -4.98 -11.08 -0.73
N ALA A 47 -3.66 -11.22 -0.57
CA ALA A 47 -3.04 -11.15 0.74
C ALA A 47 -3.25 -9.77 1.41
N TYR A 48 -3.14 -8.69 0.63
CA TYR A 48 -3.41 -7.33 1.10
C TYR A 48 -4.89 -7.12 1.44
N GLN A 49 -5.82 -7.60 0.63
CA GLN A 49 -7.27 -7.50 0.91
C GLN A 49 -7.65 -8.23 2.19
N LEU A 50 -7.12 -9.43 2.41
CA LEU A 50 -7.30 -10.18 3.67
C LEU A 50 -6.76 -9.40 4.87
N PHE A 51 -5.58 -8.83 4.75
CA PHE A 51 -4.99 -7.99 5.78
C PHE A 51 -5.89 -6.78 6.09
N SER A 52 -6.34 -6.05 5.05
CA SER A 52 -7.19 -4.87 5.20
C SER A 52 -8.51 -5.21 5.90
N LEU A 53 -9.10 -6.37 5.58
CA LEU A 53 -10.28 -6.86 6.26
C LEU A 53 -10.00 -7.16 7.74
N HIS A 54 -8.88 -7.82 8.06
CA HIS A 54 -8.47 -8.10 9.42
C HIS A 54 -8.17 -6.83 10.23
N TYR A 55 -7.58 -5.82 9.58
CA TYR A 55 -7.34 -4.51 10.18
C TYR A 55 -8.68 -3.80 10.47
N THR A 56 -9.62 -3.82 9.54
CA THR A 56 -10.95 -3.21 9.65
C THR A 56 -11.76 -3.75 10.82
N ILE A 57 -11.66 -5.03 11.13
CA ILE A 57 -12.36 -5.63 12.27
C ILE A 57 -11.62 -5.50 13.61
N GLY A 58 -10.46 -4.84 13.61
CA GLY A 58 -9.67 -4.64 14.83
C GLY A 58 -8.90 -5.87 15.29
N LYS A 59 -8.43 -6.72 14.38
CA LYS A 59 -7.52 -7.82 14.75
C LYS A 59 -6.31 -7.28 15.51
N SER A 60 -5.83 -8.01 16.50
CA SER A 60 -4.68 -7.57 17.30
C SER A 60 -3.41 -7.37 16.47
N ILE A 61 -2.54 -6.48 16.93
CA ILE A 61 -1.34 -6.04 16.20
C ILE A 61 -0.40 -7.21 15.85
N GLN A 62 -0.21 -8.19 16.72
CA GLN A 62 0.78 -9.26 16.52
C GLN A 62 0.52 -10.12 15.26
N PRO A 63 -0.69 -10.65 15.01
CA PRO A 63 -1.01 -11.30 13.75
C PRO A 63 -0.86 -10.36 12.53
N LEU A 64 -1.28 -9.09 12.64
CA LEU A 64 -1.17 -8.11 11.55
C LEU A 64 0.29 -7.86 11.14
N ARG A 65 1.23 -7.86 12.08
CA ARG A 65 2.67 -7.75 11.81
C ARG A 65 3.20 -8.91 10.95
N ILE A 66 2.71 -10.13 11.21
CA ILE A 66 3.08 -11.32 10.45
C ILE A 66 2.45 -11.27 9.05
N GLU A 67 1.21 -10.82 8.96
CA GLU A 67 0.50 -10.67 7.69
C GLU A 67 1.16 -9.61 6.81
N LEU A 68 1.59 -8.47 7.37
CA LEU A 68 2.33 -7.43 6.65
C LEU A 68 3.64 -7.99 6.04
N GLU A 69 4.41 -8.75 6.81
CA GLU A 69 5.62 -9.38 6.29
C GLU A 69 5.33 -10.36 5.16
N ASN A 70 4.24 -11.14 5.28
CA ASN A 70 3.80 -12.03 4.21
C ASN A 70 3.43 -11.26 2.93
N ILE A 71 2.70 -10.13 3.05
CA ILE A 71 2.35 -9.30 1.90
C ILE A 71 3.60 -8.80 1.18
N ILE A 72 4.56 -8.24 1.92
CA ILE A 72 5.82 -7.76 1.34
C ILE A 72 6.56 -8.90 0.64
N THR A 73 6.60 -10.10 1.23
CA THR A 73 7.17 -11.29 0.60
C THR A 73 6.46 -11.64 -0.72
N LYS A 74 5.13 -11.49 -0.79
CA LYS A 74 4.38 -11.75 -2.03
C LYS A 74 4.66 -10.70 -3.11
N TYR A 75 4.84 -9.45 -2.74
CA TYR A 75 5.29 -8.42 -3.70
C TYR A 75 6.73 -8.64 -4.16
N GLU A 76 7.63 -9.13 -3.32
CA GLU A 76 8.97 -9.54 -3.74
C GLU A 76 8.91 -10.68 -4.77
N GLU A 77 8.09 -11.71 -4.52
CA GLU A 77 7.88 -12.82 -5.46
C GLU A 77 7.28 -12.32 -6.79
N TYR A 78 6.36 -11.35 -6.74
CA TYR A 78 5.83 -10.68 -7.93
C TYR A 78 6.91 -9.90 -8.66
N THR A 79 7.71 -9.09 -7.96
CA THR A 79 8.79 -8.29 -8.54
C THR A 79 9.81 -9.15 -9.26
N ILE A 80 10.21 -10.29 -8.68
CA ILE A 80 11.14 -11.24 -9.33
C ILE A 80 10.55 -11.77 -10.63
N ALA A 81 9.26 -12.15 -10.64
CA ALA A 81 8.61 -12.66 -11.84
C ALA A 81 8.41 -11.57 -12.90
N LEU A 82 8.10 -10.34 -12.46
CA LEU A 82 7.95 -9.14 -13.31
C LEU A 82 9.27 -8.84 -14.04
N ARG A 83 10.37 -8.70 -13.30
CA ARG A 83 11.70 -8.44 -13.87
C ARG A 83 12.13 -9.50 -14.87
N LYS A 84 11.81 -10.76 -14.57
CA LYS A 84 12.11 -11.86 -15.49
C LYS A 84 11.24 -11.85 -16.74
N ASP A 85 9.97 -11.45 -16.65
CA ASP A 85 9.03 -11.38 -17.78
C ASP A 85 9.36 -10.21 -18.71
N GLU A 86 9.77 -9.07 -18.13
CA GLU A 86 10.17 -7.87 -18.88
C GLU A 86 11.63 -7.92 -19.36
N GLU A 87 12.40 -8.96 -18.96
CA GLU A 87 13.84 -9.09 -19.24
C GLU A 87 14.67 -7.88 -18.75
N ASP A 88 14.20 -7.24 -17.67
CA ASP A 88 14.77 -6.02 -17.11
C ASP A 88 14.77 -6.07 -15.57
N GLU A 89 15.95 -6.04 -14.97
CA GLU A 89 16.14 -6.14 -13.51
C GLU A 89 15.76 -4.87 -12.75
N ASP A 90 15.45 -3.80 -13.47
CA ASP A 90 15.14 -2.50 -12.88
C ASP A 90 13.63 -2.22 -12.77
N TRP A 91 12.76 -3.11 -13.27
CA TRP A 91 11.33 -2.98 -13.09
C TRP A 91 10.89 -3.03 -11.62
N ALA A 92 10.01 -2.11 -11.25
CA ALA A 92 9.41 -2.03 -9.92
C ALA A 92 7.95 -2.51 -9.91
N PRO A 93 7.46 -3.02 -8.76
CA PRO A 93 6.12 -3.59 -8.66
C PRO A 93 4.99 -2.54 -8.71
N PHE A 94 5.28 -1.27 -8.39
CA PHE A 94 4.29 -0.20 -8.31
C PHE A 94 4.58 0.90 -9.32
N TYR A 95 3.63 1.16 -10.24
CA TYR A 95 3.71 2.25 -11.20
C TYR A 95 3.22 3.54 -10.58
N PHE A 96 4.11 4.49 -10.29
CA PHE A 96 3.75 5.75 -9.66
C PHE A 96 2.90 6.68 -10.54
N THR A 97 2.73 6.38 -11.82
CA THR A 97 1.78 7.08 -12.69
C THR A 97 0.33 6.58 -12.55
N ALA A 98 0.12 5.44 -11.88
CA ALA A 98 -1.19 4.90 -11.54
C ALA A 98 -1.48 5.16 -10.05
N ILE A 99 -2.53 5.93 -9.77
CA ILE A 99 -2.81 6.44 -8.42
C ILE A 99 -3.08 5.32 -7.41
N ASP A 100 -3.70 4.24 -7.81
CA ASP A 100 -3.99 3.07 -6.97
C ASP A 100 -2.74 2.23 -6.63
N GLU A 101 -1.79 2.13 -7.57
CA GLU A 101 -0.50 1.49 -7.31
C GLU A 101 0.41 2.40 -6.47
N TYR A 102 0.38 3.71 -6.71
CA TYR A 102 1.04 4.70 -5.86
C TYR A 102 0.53 4.63 -4.42
N GLU A 103 -0.79 4.68 -4.23
CA GLU A 103 -1.43 4.51 -2.92
C GLU A 103 -0.96 3.22 -2.24
N ARG A 104 -0.97 2.08 -2.97
CA ARG A 104 -0.55 0.79 -2.44
C ARG A 104 0.87 0.82 -1.87
N CYS A 105 1.81 1.42 -2.60
CA CYS A 105 3.18 1.58 -2.13
C CYS A 105 3.23 2.40 -0.83
N MET A 106 2.58 3.57 -0.82
CA MET A 106 2.56 4.47 0.34
C MET A 106 1.88 3.83 1.56
N GLN A 107 0.80 3.07 1.34
CA GLN A 107 0.12 2.31 2.40
C GLN A 107 1.01 1.23 3.00
N LEU A 108 1.77 0.48 2.20
CA LEU A 108 2.70 -0.52 2.72
C LEU A 108 3.80 0.12 3.57
N ILE A 109 4.35 1.26 3.15
CA ILE A 109 5.33 2.02 3.93
C ILE A 109 4.69 2.51 5.23
N GLY A 110 3.52 3.13 5.15
CA GLY A 110 2.78 3.62 6.32
C GLY A 110 2.47 2.51 7.33
N LEU A 111 2.06 1.32 6.87
CA LEU A 111 1.82 0.15 7.71
C LEU A 111 3.10 -0.35 8.42
N CYS A 112 4.27 -0.21 7.79
CA CYS A 112 5.54 -0.54 8.46
C CYS A 112 5.75 0.32 9.71
N TYR A 113 5.39 1.60 9.68
CA TYR A 113 5.45 2.48 10.84
C TYR A 113 4.37 2.15 11.88
N LEU A 114 3.11 2.09 11.46
CA LEU A 114 1.98 1.88 12.36
C LEU A 114 2.00 0.53 13.08
N LEU A 115 2.54 -0.49 12.43
CA LEU A 115 2.70 -1.82 13.02
C LEU A 115 4.09 -2.07 13.64
N HIS A 116 4.93 -1.02 13.75
CA HIS A 116 6.29 -1.12 14.28
C HIS A 116 7.16 -2.20 13.58
N ARG A 117 7.09 -2.26 12.25
CA ARG A 117 7.86 -3.16 11.39
C ARG A 117 8.76 -2.35 10.43
N ARG A 118 9.47 -1.36 10.97
CA ARG A 118 10.43 -0.53 10.22
C ARG A 118 11.54 -1.36 9.57
N ASP A 119 11.82 -2.54 10.13
CA ASP A 119 12.73 -3.54 9.57
C ASP A 119 12.36 -4.01 8.14
N LEU A 120 11.12 -3.79 7.71
CA LEU A 120 10.63 -4.14 6.37
C LEU A 120 10.82 -3.04 5.32
N LEU A 121 11.06 -1.79 5.73
CA LEU A 121 11.23 -0.66 4.81
C LEU A 121 12.36 -0.86 3.79
N PRO A 122 13.55 -1.39 4.17
CA PRO A 122 14.61 -1.67 3.18
C PRO A 122 14.17 -2.66 2.10
N ARG A 123 13.26 -3.59 2.40
CA ARG A 123 12.73 -4.55 1.43
C ARG A 123 11.82 -3.88 0.40
N ILE A 124 10.99 -2.93 0.85
CA ILE A 124 10.14 -2.13 -0.05
C ILE A 124 11.01 -1.26 -0.95
N ALA A 125 11.99 -0.55 -0.37
CA ALA A 125 12.93 0.25 -1.13
C ALA A 125 13.69 -0.58 -2.18
N ALA A 126 14.18 -1.78 -1.83
CA ALA A 126 14.88 -2.67 -2.77
C ALA A 126 14.00 -3.14 -3.96
N MET A 127 12.69 -3.21 -3.78
CA MET A 127 11.76 -3.50 -4.88
C MET A 127 11.52 -2.27 -5.77
N GLN A 128 11.36 -1.08 -5.17
CA GLN A 128 10.81 0.10 -5.83
C GLN A 128 11.86 1.08 -6.34
N ASP A 129 13.03 1.20 -5.72
CA ASP A 129 13.98 2.28 -6.02
C ASP A 129 14.51 2.27 -7.46
N LYS A 130 14.58 1.13 -8.14
CA LYS A 130 15.24 1.00 -9.44
C LYS A 130 14.48 1.70 -10.58
N ILE A 131 13.21 1.37 -10.80
CA ILE A 131 12.39 1.99 -11.86
C ILE A 131 12.19 3.49 -11.65
N TYR A 132 12.28 3.89 -10.41
CA TYR A 132 12.14 5.24 -9.97
C TYR A 132 13.13 6.20 -10.64
N HIS A 133 14.34 5.74 -10.94
CA HIS A 133 15.38 6.54 -11.56
C HIS A 133 15.39 6.50 -13.10
N GLU A 134 15.08 5.37 -13.70
CA GLU A 134 15.34 5.14 -15.12
C GLU A 134 14.15 5.37 -16.04
N GLN A 135 12.94 5.04 -15.61
CA GLN A 135 11.77 5.10 -16.50
C GLN A 135 10.93 6.37 -16.38
N THR A 136 10.95 7.04 -15.24
CA THR A 136 10.13 8.23 -15.03
C THR A 136 10.94 9.52 -15.01
N GLU A 137 12.27 9.45 -14.86
CA GLU A 137 13.15 10.59 -14.58
C GLU A 137 12.63 11.49 -13.44
N GLN A 138 11.61 11.02 -12.72
CA GLN A 138 10.91 11.77 -11.71
C GLN A 138 10.98 11.06 -10.37
N LEU A 139 11.67 11.68 -9.43
CA LEU A 139 11.65 11.32 -8.04
C LEU A 139 10.33 11.83 -7.39
N ASP A 140 9.93 11.25 -6.27
CA ASP A 140 8.68 11.61 -5.59
C ASP A 140 8.92 11.99 -4.12
N THR A 141 8.50 13.21 -3.76
CA THR A 141 8.69 13.76 -2.41
C THR A 141 8.05 12.89 -1.34
N LEU A 142 6.83 12.39 -1.54
CA LEU A 142 6.14 11.61 -0.50
C LEU A 142 6.85 10.28 -0.24
N TYR A 143 7.28 9.59 -1.30
CA TYR A 143 8.00 8.34 -1.19
C TYR A 143 9.35 8.52 -0.47
N GLU A 144 10.13 9.51 -0.89
CA GLU A 144 11.41 9.82 -0.26
C GLU A 144 11.24 10.28 1.18
N ASP A 145 10.27 11.12 1.45
CA ASP A 145 9.95 11.60 2.79
C ASP A 145 9.57 10.47 3.73
N PHE A 146 8.69 9.58 3.30
CA PHE A 146 8.31 8.43 4.11
C PHE A 146 9.52 7.56 4.47
N LEU A 147 10.35 7.24 3.50
CA LEU A 147 11.52 6.41 3.75
C LEU A 147 12.59 7.12 4.58
N SER A 148 12.73 8.44 4.46
CA SER A 148 13.74 9.24 5.16
C SER A 148 13.59 9.25 6.69
N PHE A 149 12.41 8.90 7.23
CA PHE A 149 12.22 8.76 8.67
C PHE A 149 12.99 7.56 9.28
N GLU A 150 13.44 6.62 8.46
CA GLU A 150 14.15 5.43 8.93
C GLU A 150 15.41 5.11 8.11
N LEU A 151 15.38 5.34 6.80
CA LEU A 151 16.50 5.01 5.91
C LEU A 151 17.39 6.23 5.69
N ALA A 152 18.68 6.03 5.83
CA ALA A 152 19.68 7.05 5.46
C ALA A 152 19.80 7.16 3.93
N ASP A 153 20.43 8.27 3.47
CA ASP A 153 20.80 8.49 2.07
C ASP A 153 19.62 8.53 1.10
N ARG A 154 18.44 9.01 1.58
CA ARG A 154 17.28 9.32 0.72
C ARG A 154 17.47 10.67 0.03
N TYR A 155 16.79 10.85 -1.10
CA TYR A 155 16.88 12.07 -1.91
C TYR A 155 16.02 13.19 -1.34
N ASP A 156 16.55 14.41 -1.37
CA ASP A 156 15.77 15.63 -1.13
C ASP A 156 15.13 16.05 -2.45
N VAL A 157 13.79 15.96 -2.53
CA VAL A 157 13.01 16.09 -3.75
C VAL A 157 11.87 17.09 -3.53
N ASP A 158 11.61 17.92 -4.54
CA ASP A 158 10.56 18.94 -4.55
C ASP A 158 9.48 18.72 -5.63
N GLN A 159 9.30 17.48 -6.06
CA GLN A 159 8.34 17.07 -7.07
C GLN A 159 7.57 15.80 -6.65
N TRP A 160 6.34 15.64 -7.12
CA TRP A 160 5.47 14.51 -6.80
C TRP A 160 4.53 14.17 -7.94
N PHE A 161 3.97 12.96 -7.96
CA PHE A 161 3.11 12.48 -9.05
C PHE A 161 1.69 13.04 -9.00
N PHE A 162 1.10 13.20 -7.82
CA PHE A 162 -0.31 13.55 -7.66
C PHE A 162 -0.51 14.74 -6.72
N ASP A 163 -0.98 15.88 -7.28
CA ASP A 163 -1.43 17.02 -6.46
C ASP A 163 -2.65 16.66 -5.61
N ASN A 164 -3.66 16.06 -6.25
CA ASN A 164 -4.87 15.59 -5.58
C ASN A 164 -4.80 14.08 -5.40
N PRO A 165 -4.91 13.55 -4.17
CA PRO A 165 -5.13 14.25 -2.89
C PRO A 165 -3.83 14.59 -2.14
N TYR A 166 -2.65 14.21 -2.62
CA TYR A 166 -1.43 14.05 -1.83
C TYR A 166 -0.70 15.35 -1.48
N ARG A 167 -0.89 16.43 -2.22
CA ARG A 167 -0.19 17.69 -1.96
C ARG A 167 -0.33 18.19 -0.52
N PRO A 168 -1.52 18.26 0.10
CA PRO A 168 -1.62 18.67 1.50
C PRO A 168 -0.85 17.72 2.45
N LEU A 169 -0.90 16.40 2.22
CA LEU A 169 -0.18 15.44 3.03
C LEU A 169 1.34 15.69 2.96
N ILE A 170 1.89 15.88 1.77
CA ILE A 170 3.31 16.20 1.56
C ILE A 170 3.68 17.47 2.35
N PHE A 171 2.92 18.56 2.18
CA PHE A 171 3.22 19.82 2.83
C PHE A 171 3.09 19.77 4.36
N SER A 172 2.31 18.84 4.92
CA SER A 172 2.15 18.70 6.36
C SER A 172 3.47 18.46 7.11
N LYS A 173 4.45 17.81 6.47
CA LYS A 173 5.79 17.58 7.03
C LYS A 173 6.61 18.88 7.18
N TYR A 174 6.36 19.86 6.31
CA TYR A 174 7.19 21.07 6.19
C TYR A 174 6.60 22.30 6.88
N ARG A 175 5.52 22.12 7.65
CA ARG A 175 4.88 23.21 8.38
C ARG A 175 5.69 23.61 9.62
N GLU A 176 5.59 24.89 9.98
CA GLU A 176 6.29 25.42 11.16
C GLU A 176 5.62 24.99 12.47
N THR A 177 4.32 24.74 12.45
CA THR A 177 3.52 24.38 13.64
C THR A 177 2.75 23.07 13.43
N LYS A 178 2.53 22.35 14.54
CA LYS A 178 1.72 21.11 14.54
C LYS A 178 0.27 21.37 14.10
N GLU A 179 -0.28 22.54 14.43
CA GLU A 179 -1.63 22.94 14.04
C GLU A 179 -1.76 23.13 12.52
N GLU A 180 -0.71 23.59 11.86
CA GLU A 180 -0.68 23.70 10.39
C GLU A 180 -0.58 22.32 9.75
N SER A 181 0.28 21.44 10.27
CA SER A 181 0.38 20.06 9.83
C SER A 181 -0.95 19.31 9.94
N ILE A 182 -1.64 19.46 11.08
CA ILE A 182 -2.97 18.84 11.29
C ILE A 182 -3.98 19.36 10.26
N ARG A 183 -4.01 20.69 9.98
CA ARG A 183 -4.92 21.24 8.95
C ARG A 183 -4.67 20.65 7.58
N ASP A 184 -3.41 20.49 7.20
CA ASP A 184 -3.06 19.88 5.92
C ASP A 184 -3.46 18.40 5.85
N ILE A 185 -3.24 17.63 6.91
CA ILE A 185 -3.70 16.23 6.98
C ILE A 185 -5.23 16.14 6.92
N GLN A 186 -5.95 17.04 7.60
CA GLN A 186 -7.40 17.11 7.51
C GLN A 186 -7.89 17.47 6.09
N GLU A 187 -7.15 18.31 5.38
CA GLU A 187 -7.47 18.62 3.98
C GLU A 187 -7.23 17.41 3.08
N TYR A 188 -6.11 16.70 3.26
CA TYR A 188 -5.85 15.44 2.58
C TYR A 188 -6.99 14.44 2.79
N LEU A 189 -7.45 14.23 4.02
CA LEU A 189 -8.54 13.31 4.34
C LEU A 189 -9.86 13.67 3.65
N LYS A 190 -10.16 14.96 3.45
CA LYS A 190 -11.34 15.40 2.69
C LYS A 190 -11.23 15.09 1.21
N LEU A 191 -10.02 15.21 0.66
CA LEU A 191 -9.73 14.98 -0.76
C LEU A 191 -9.56 13.50 -1.08
N TRP A 192 -9.10 12.69 -0.13
CA TRP A 192 -8.69 11.31 -0.34
C TRP A 192 -9.76 10.45 -0.99
N TYR A 193 -10.90 10.29 -0.35
CA TYR A 193 -11.95 9.40 -0.87
C TYR A 193 -12.49 9.82 -2.26
N PRO A 194 -12.79 11.11 -2.52
CA PRO A 194 -13.18 11.54 -3.85
C PRO A 194 -12.11 11.36 -4.94
N ALA A 195 -10.83 11.50 -4.59
CA ALA A 195 -9.74 11.36 -5.56
C ALA A 195 -9.60 9.93 -6.11
N PHE A 196 -10.10 8.95 -5.36
CA PHE A 196 -10.07 7.53 -5.73
C PHE A 196 -11.38 7.02 -6.35
N GLU A 197 -12.21 7.89 -6.95
CA GLU A 197 -13.48 7.49 -7.59
C GLU A 197 -13.31 6.37 -8.63
N SER A 198 -12.16 6.31 -9.31
CA SER A 198 -11.85 5.27 -10.30
C SER A 198 -11.23 3.99 -9.71
N ALA A 199 -10.87 3.98 -8.44
CA ALA A 199 -10.23 2.82 -7.82
C ALA A 199 -11.20 1.65 -7.67
N ALA A 200 -10.71 0.44 -7.89
CA ALA A 200 -11.54 -0.78 -7.81
C ALA A 200 -12.18 -1.02 -6.43
N TRP A 201 -11.61 -0.48 -5.38
CA TRP A 201 -12.15 -0.58 -4.03
C TRP A 201 -13.20 0.49 -3.71
N HIS A 202 -13.26 1.60 -4.48
CA HIS A 202 -14.17 2.71 -4.21
C HIS A 202 -15.63 2.26 -4.32
N ASP A 203 -16.45 2.69 -3.39
CA ASP A 203 -17.90 2.36 -3.33
C ASP A 203 -18.26 0.88 -3.20
N THR A 204 -17.29 -0.01 -2.95
CA THR A 204 -17.56 -1.45 -2.75
C THR A 204 -18.51 -1.74 -1.58
N HIS A 205 -18.63 -0.84 -0.60
CA HIS A 205 -19.63 -0.94 0.47
C HIS A 205 -21.09 -0.76 -0.01
N LYS A 206 -21.29 -0.27 -1.24
CA LYS A 206 -22.60 -0.12 -1.90
C LYS A 206 -22.92 -1.29 -2.84
N MET A 207 -21.93 -2.13 -3.12
CA MET A 207 -22.05 -3.31 -3.96
C MET A 207 -22.51 -4.51 -3.14
N ASP A 208 -22.54 -5.69 -3.78
CA ASP A 208 -22.73 -6.95 -3.07
C ASP A 208 -21.58 -7.12 -2.03
N GLU A 209 -21.95 -7.49 -0.81
CA GLU A 209 -21.15 -7.38 0.41
C GLU A 209 -19.76 -8.05 0.34
N SER A 210 -19.50 -8.88 -0.68
CA SER A 210 -18.29 -9.70 -0.82
C SER A 210 -17.01 -8.95 -1.19
N PHE A 211 -17.09 -7.64 -1.51
CA PHE A 211 -15.95 -6.88 -2.02
C PHE A 211 -15.43 -5.78 -1.07
N TYR A 212 -16.11 -5.56 0.06
CA TYR A 212 -15.71 -4.53 1.01
C TYR A 212 -14.72 -5.07 2.05
N PHE A 213 -13.51 -4.54 2.08
CA PHE A 213 -12.46 -4.90 3.05
C PHE A 213 -11.97 -3.73 3.91
N GLY A 214 -12.62 -2.58 3.81
CA GLY A 214 -12.31 -1.36 4.55
C GLY A 214 -11.71 -0.26 3.68
N TYR A 215 -11.87 0.99 4.12
CA TYR A 215 -11.29 2.19 3.50
C TYR A 215 -10.41 2.87 4.54
N TRP A 216 -9.11 2.94 4.27
CA TRP A 216 -8.14 3.44 5.22
C TRP A 216 -7.11 4.36 4.54
N ALA A 217 -7.11 5.64 4.91
CA ALA A 217 -6.04 6.57 4.55
C ALA A 217 -4.83 6.32 5.48
N ILE A 218 -4.16 5.19 5.28
CA ILE A 218 -3.04 4.72 6.09
C ILE A 218 -1.92 5.76 6.14
N GLU A 219 -1.69 6.45 5.04
CA GLU A 219 -0.67 7.49 4.89
C GLU A 219 -0.89 8.63 5.88
N ALA A 220 -2.14 9.08 6.05
CA ALA A 220 -2.48 10.13 7.01
C ALA A 220 -2.19 9.68 8.44
N ALA A 221 -2.61 8.47 8.81
CA ALA A 221 -2.36 7.92 10.14
C ALA A 221 -0.84 7.77 10.41
N ALA A 222 -0.08 7.35 9.40
CA ALA A 222 1.37 7.24 9.52
C ALA A 222 2.04 8.60 9.70
N TYR A 223 1.60 9.64 8.98
CA TYR A 223 2.13 11.00 9.15
C TYR A 223 1.78 11.58 10.52
N VAL A 224 0.55 11.38 11.02
CA VAL A 224 0.18 11.77 12.40
C VAL A 224 1.14 11.14 13.41
N TYR A 225 1.41 9.84 13.27
CA TYR A 225 2.35 9.12 14.13
C TYR A 225 3.79 9.63 14.00
N LEU A 226 4.29 9.81 12.76
CA LEU A 226 5.68 10.20 12.50
C LEU A 226 6.00 11.64 12.90
N LEU A 227 5.02 12.55 12.77
CA LEU A 227 5.14 13.95 13.14
C LEU A 227 4.76 14.22 14.61
N ASP A 228 4.44 13.18 15.37
CA ASP A 228 4.01 13.28 16.79
C ASP A 228 2.88 14.30 16.95
N LEU A 229 1.84 14.17 16.13
CA LEU A 229 0.66 15.03 16.17
C LEU A 229 -0.40 14.47 17.12
N ASP A 230 -1.23 15.35 17.66
CA ASP A 230 -2.38 14.97 18.48
C ASP A 230 -3.55 14.60 17.53
N ASP A 231 -4.06 13.37 17.65
CA ASP A 231 -5.16 12.81 16.86
C ASP A 231 -6.51 12.80 17.59
N SER A 232 -6.58 13.44 18.79
CA SER A 232 -7.78 13.50 19.64
C SER A 232 -8.84 14.52 19.20
#